data_383fdc8ef0c97d7a02accf994b401a8a
#
_entry.id   383fdc8ef0c97d7a02accf994b401a8a
#
_cell.length_a   1.000
_cell.length_b   1.000
_cell.length_c   1.000
_cell.angle_alpha   90.00
_cell.angle_beta   90.00
_cell.angle_gamma   90.00
#
_symmetry.space_group_name_H-M   'P 1'
#
loop_
_entity.id
_entity.type
_entity.pdbx_description
1 polymer ?
#
loop_
_entity_poly.entity_id
_entity_poly.type
_entity_poly.pdbx_seq_one_letter_code
_entity_poly.pdbx_strand_id
1 'polypeptide(L)'
;MKKILSVLVLLFGFTTLQAQEKYMEHDADGKLRVSGFIDKKTKKQVGHWVTYGQNGLKTSEADYVNGEKDGRAYEYDSFGHVNLVETYRNGILDGLFLQYHDTESKNAQPKLYVRSFYRDGQKEGSEIVYEVNGAILHKRRYKAGLMMTDTSYVGNKVYYTSLRKVSDPDSPDGYRYKEVVESAPYGVAPSALTHYGNVAPRRTPRTNKPVKAAPKRSAAPKKATPTKAEPTPKPTKKDKLQVGADGSIKLG
;
A
#
# COMPACT_ATOMS: atom_id res chain seq x y z
N MET A 1 38.45 22.11 45.02
CA MET A 1 37.37 21.12 44.75
C MET A 1 36.25 21.86 44.06
N LYS A 2 36.14 21.79 42.76
CA LYS A 2 35.08 22.45 41.97
C LYS A 2 33.94 21.43 41.78
N LYS A 3 32.78 21.73 42.34
CA LYS A 3 31.56 20.92 42.17
C LYS A 3 30.97 21.22 40.78
N ILE A 4 31.01 20.25 39.88
CA ILE A 4 30.33 20.30 38.59
C ILE A 4 28.87 19.93 38.84
N LEU A 5 27.98 20.92 38.73
CA LEU A 5 26.53 20.74 38.78
C LEU A 5 26.06 20.29 37.40
N SER A 6 25.83 18.99 37.22
CA SER A 6 25.21 18.43 36.00
C SER A 6 23.73 18.81 35.99
N VAL A 7 23.36 19.74 35.12
CA VAL A 7 21.96 20.04 34.81
C VAL A 7 21.48 18.99 33.82
N LEU A 8 20.73 18.01 34.31
CA LEU A 8 20.02 17.05 33.50
C LEU A 8 18.78 17.73 32.90
N VAL A 9 18.88 18.20 31.65
CA VAL A 9 17.71 18.71 30.90
C VAL A 9 16.89 17.51 30.48
N LEU A 10 15.86 17.18 31.24
CA LEU A 10 14.80 16.27 30.83
C LEU A 10 13.98 16.97 29.72
N LEU A 11 14.28 16.63 28.47
CA LEU A 11 13.41 16.90 27.32
C LEU A 11 12.14 16.05 27.49
N PHE A 12 11.20 16.54 28.29
CA PHE A 12 9.81 16.09 28.19
C PHE A 12 9.29 16.53 26.83
N GLY A 13 9.23 15.60 25.88
CA GLY A 13 8.42 15.79 24.71
C GLY A 13 6.99 16.06 25.16
N PHE A 14 6.59 17.32 25.12
CA PHE A 14 5.18 17.72 25.25
C PHE A 14 4.47 17.14 24.02
N THR A 15 3.98 15.90 24.12
CA THR A 15 2.84 15.49 23.32
C THR A 15 1.70 16.38 23.79
N THR A 16 1.42 17.43 23.04
CA THR A 16 0.20 18.22 23.24
C THR A 16 -0.96 17.25 23.09
N LEU A 17 -1.57 16.89 24.21
CA LEU A 17 -2.81 16.14 24.22
C LEU A 17 -3.84 17.06 23.57
N GLN A 18 -3.99 16.91 22.24
CA GLN A 18 -4.89 17.71 21.45
C GLN A 18 -6.30 17.37 21.91
N ALA A 19 -6.99 18.30 22.51
CA ALA A 19 -8.32 18.08 23.05
C ALA A 19 -9.26 17.80 21.86
N GLN A 20 -9.66 16.53 21.71
CA GLN A 20 -10.58 16.07 20.68
C GLN A 20 -12.02 16.17 21.20
N GLU A 21 -12.93 16.43 20.29
CA GLU A 21 -14.37 16.44 20.51
C GLU A 21 -15.01 15.41 19.57
N LYS A 22 -15.89 14.57 20.10
CA LYS A 22 -16.61 13.60 19.29
C LYS A 22 -17.57 14.33 18.36
N TYR A 23 -17.52 13.98 17.09
CA TYR A 23 -18.42 14.45 16.04
C TYR A 23 -19.37 13.34 15.62
N MET A 24 -20.67 13.64 15.53
CA MET A 24 -21.69 12.72 15.04
C MET A 24 -22.70 13.50 14.24
N GLU A 25 -23.04 12.98 13.05
CA GLU A 25 -24.07 13.54 12.18
C GLU A 25 -25.15 12.48 11.96
N HIS A 26 -26.41 12.89 12.05
CA HIS A 26 -27.56 12.04 11.84
C HIS A 26 -28.43 12.62 10.70
N ASP A 27 -29.12 11.75 9.97
CA ASP A 27 -30.12 12.19 9.00
C ASP A 27 -31.43 12.65 9.67
N ALA A 28 -32.40 13.03 8.83
CA ALA A 28 -33.71 13.48 9.30
C ALA A 28 -34.47 12.40 10.09
N ASP A 29 -34.18 11.13 9.86
CA ASP A 29 -34.79 9.99 10.56
C ASP A 29 -34.00 9.61 11.84
N GLY A 30 -32.99 10.38 12.21
CA GLY A 30 -32.12 10.15 13.38
C GLY A 30 -31.10 9.03 13.23
N LYS A 31 -30.88 8.51 12.02
CA LYS A 31 -29.89 7.49 11.75
C LYS A 31 -28.50 8.13 11.63
N LEU A 32 -27.52 7.51 12.28
CA LEU A 32 -26.12 7.93 12.18
C LEU A 32 -25.60 7.86 10.75
N ARG A 33 -25.02 8.95 10.25
CA ARG A 33 -24.45 9.09 8.93
C ARG A 33 -22.95 9.26 8.95
N VAL A 34 -22.43 10.01 9.92
CA VAL A 34 -21.01 10.27 10.07
C VAL A 34 -20.63 10.18 11.55
N SER A 35 -19.49 9.58 11.84
CA SER A 35 -18.89 9.63 13.16
C SER A 35 -17.38 9.84 13.06
N GLY A 36 -16.82 10.60 13.99
CA GLY A 36 -15.39 10.87 14.04
C GLY A 36 -15.01 11.77 15.20
N PHE A 37 -13.89 12.44 15.09
CA PHE A 37 -13.39 13.38 16.06
C PHE A 37 -12.91 14.65 15.37
N ILE A 38 -13.17 15.79 16.00
CA ILE A 38 -12.61 17.08 15.57
C ILE A 38 -11.68 17.64 16.65
N ASP A 39 -10.66 18.34 16.22
CA ASP A 39 -9.86 19.16 17.14
C ASP A 39 -10.71 20.33 17.65
N LYS A 40 -10.78 20.51 18.97
CA LYS A 40 -11.64 21.55 19.59
C LYS A 40 -11.29 22.95 19.16
N LYS A 41 -10.01 23.24 18.92
CA LYS A 41 -9.52 24.58 18.59
C LYS A 41 -9.64 24.89 17.10
N THR A 42 -9.19 23.98 16.25
CA THR A 42 -9.14 24.19 14.79
C THR A 42 -10.41 23.75 14.07
N LYS A 43 -11.26 22.95 14.75
CA LYS A 43 -12.45 22.30 14.18
C LYS A 43 -12.16 21.38 13.00
N LYS A 44 -10.88 21.03 12.79
CA LYS A 44 -10.45 20.09 11.75
C LYS A 44 -10.67 18.64 12.17
N GLN A 45 -10.91 17.77 11.20
CA GLN A 45 -11.00 16.33 11.40
C GLN A 45 -9.69 15.76 11.94
N VAL A 46 -9.78 14.88 12.94
CA VAL A 46 -8.67 14.14 13.53
C VAL A 46 -9.09 12.73 13.88
N GLY A 47 -8.14 11.80 13.91
CA GLY A 47 -8.41 10.40 14.24
C GLY A 47 -9.30 9.70 13.22
N HIS A 48 -9.99 8.66 13.67
CA HIS A 48 -10.77 7.77 12.81
C HIS A 48 -12.16 8.33 12.49
N TRP A 49 -12.49 8.38 11.20
CA TRP A 49 -13.78 8.83 10.66
C TRP A 49 -14.47 7.70 9.93
N VAL A 50 -15.78 7.58 10.12
CA VAL A 50 -16.63 6.57 9.48
C VAL A 50 -17.86 7.23 8.91
N THR A 51 -18.24 6.88 7.67
CA THR A 51 -19.52 7.23 7.06
C THR A 51 -20.39 6.00 6.89
N TYR A 52 -21.71 6.21 6.96
CA TYR A 52 -22.72 5.15 6.90
C TYR A 52 -23.75 5.43 5.82
N GLY A 53 -24.15 4.39 5.11
CA GLY A 53 -25.23 4.42 4.14
C GLY A 53 -26.63 4.44 4.79
N GLN A 54 -27.66 4.58 3.96
CA GLN A 54 -29.07 4.55 4.42
C GLN A 54 -29.45 3.19 5.05
N ASN A 55 -28.78 2.13 4.61
CA ASN A 55 -28.93 0.77 5.16
C ASN A 55 -28.20 0.57 6.49
N GLY A 56 -27.51 1.59 7.03
CA GLY A 56 -26.73 1.52 8.27
C GLY A 56 -25.36 0.82 8.14
N LEU A 57 -25.00 0.33 6.95
CA LEU A 57 -23.67 -0.23 6.70
C LEU A 57 -22.67 0.91 6.48
N LYS A 58 -21.39 0.65 6.81
CA LYS A 58 -20.31 1.55 6.47
C LYS A 58 -20.22 1.72 4.96
N THR A 59 -20.00 2.96 4.52
CA THR A 59 -19.69 3.29 3.12
C THR A 59 -18.23 3.68 2.95
N SER A 60 -17.63 4.31 3.98
CA SER A 60 -16.21 4.59 3.99
C SER A 60 -15.66 4.76 5.41
N GLU A 61 -14.35 4.59 5.56
CA GLU A 61 -13.62 4.97 6.76
C GLU A 61 -12.20 5.40 6.43
N ALA A 62 -11.66 6.33 7.20
CA ALA A 62 -10.28 6.82 7.05
C ALA A 62 -9.79 7.47 8.33
N ASP A 63 -8.45 7.49 8.49
CA ASP A 63 -7.81 8.27 9.53
C ASP A 63 -7.44 9.66 9.03
N TYR A 64 -7.59 10.67 9.90
CA TYR A 64 -7.34 12.08 9.60
C TYR A 64 -6.35 12.71 10.57
N VAL A 65 -5.47 13.53 10.05
CA VAL A 65 -4.56 14.39 10.80
C VAL A 65 -4.73 15.83 10.28
N ASN A 66 -5.09 16.75 11.15
CA ASN A 66 -5.29 18.17 10.80
C ASN A 66 -6.26 18.42 9.62
N GLY A 67 -7.27 17.58 9.43
CA GLY A 67 -8.26 17.69 8.37
C GLY A 67 -7.89 17.01 7.06
N GLU A 68 -6.74 16.35 7.00
CA GLU A 68 -6.26 15.62 5.82
C GLU A 68 -6.22 14.12 6.11
N LYS A 69 -6.56 13.28 5.13
CA LYS A 69 -6.40 11.84 5.24
C LYS A 69 -4.93 11.49 5.47
N ASP A 70 -4.64 10.69 6.50
CA ASP A 70 -3.28 10.21 6.81
C ASP A 70 -3.37 8.77 7.32
N GLY A 71 -2.86 7.82 6.55
CA GLY A 71 -3.03 6.40 6.80
C GLY A 71 -3.90 5.72 5.75
N ARG A 72 -4.53 4.62 6.12
CA ARG A 72 -5.41 3.86 5.22
C ARG A 72 -6.82 4.41 5.22
N ALA A 73 -7.40 4.47 4.02
CA ALA A 73 -8.81 4.72 3.78
C ALA A 73 -9.45 3.49 3.13
N TYR A 74 -10.69 3.23 3.47
CA TYR A 74 -11.47 2.11 2.95
C TYR A 74 -12.80 2.61 2.40
N GLU A 75 -13.22 2.05 1.28
CA GLU A 75 -14.58 2.16 0.79
C GLU A 75 -15.24 0.79 0.78
N TYR A 76 -16.54 0.77 0.99
CA TYR A 76 -17.33 -0.44 1.12
C TYR A 76 -18.45 -0.47 0.07
N ASP A 77 -18.75 -1.65 -0.42
CA ASP A 77 -19.89 -1.89 -1.29
C ASP A 77 -21.22 -1.86 -0.51
N SER A 78 -22.34 -2.03 -1.22
CA SER A 78 -23.69 -2.05 -0.64
C SER A 78 -23.96 -3.22 0.31
N PHE A 79 -23.10 -4.24 0.30
CA PHE A 79 -23.17 -5.42 1.17
C PHE A 79 -22.26 -5.31 2.39
N GLY A 80 -21.42 -4.28 2.46
CA GLY A 80 -20.48 -4.01 3.54
C GLY A 80 -19.10 -4.67 3.35
N HIS A 81 -18.78 -5.15 2.16
CA HIS A 81 -17.44 -5.63 1.84
C HIS A 81 -16.54 -4.48 1.43
N VAL A 82 -15.25 -4.57 1.76
CA VAL A 82 -14.25 -3.64 1.27
C VAL A 82 -14.14 -3.77 -0.24
N ASN A 83 -14.36 -2.68 -0.98
CA ASN A 83 -14.17 -2.63 -2.43
C ASN A 83 -12.98 -1.76 -2.85
N LEU A 84 -12.50 -0.86 -1.97
CA LEU A 84 -11.33 -0.02 -2.23
C LEU A 84 -10.50 0.15 -0.95
N VAL A 85 -9.18 0.06 -1.08
CA VAL A 85 -8.21 0.41 -0.04
C VAL A 85 -7.21 1.37 -0.63
N GLU A 86 -7.04 2.51 -0.01
CA GLU A 86 -6.10 3.55 -0.39
C GLU A 86 -5.17 3.87 0.78
N THR A 87 -3.96 4.33 0.49
CA THR A 87 -3.04 4.79 1.53
C THR A 87 -2.67 6.24 1.26
N TYR A 88 -2.87 7.09 2.27
CA TYR A 88 -2.63 8.52 2.20
C TYR A 88 -1.51 8.96 3.13
N ARG A 89 -0.82 10.02 2.75
CA ARG A 89 0.10 10.79 3.59
C ARG A 89 -0.18 12.27 3.38
N ASN A 90 -0.57 12.97 4.45
CA ASN A 90 -0.91 14.40 4.40
C ASN A 90 -1.89 14.73 3.25
N GLY A 91 -2.97 13.97 3.11
CA GLY A 91 -4.00 14.18 2.09
C GLY A 91 -3.64 13.70 0.69
N ILE A 92 -2.40 13.28 0.45
CA ILE A 92 -1.93 12.83 -0.86
C ILE A 92 -1.88 11.30 -0.88
N LEU A 93 -2.35 10.69 -1.98
CA LEU A 93 -2.29 9.24 -2.18
C LEU A 93 -0.82 8.80 -2.28
N ASP A 94 -0.34 8.06 -1.26
CA ASP A 94 1.07 7.63 -1.15
C ASP A 94 1.13 6.26 -0.46
N GLY A 95 1.29 5.22 -1.24
CA GLY A 95 1.36 3.84 -0.75
C GLY A 95 0.54 2.85 -1.57
N LEU A 96 0.03 1.85 -0.87
CA LEU A 96 -0.72 0.75 -1.46
C LEU A 96 -2.13 1.19 -1.88
N PHE A 97 -2.53 0.78 -3.08
CA PHE A 97 -3.87 0.89 -3.62
C PHE A 97 -4.38 -0.51 -3.98
N LEU A 98 -5.55 -0.88 -3.46
CA LEU A 98 -6.24 -2.13 -3.79
C LEU A 98 -7.67 -1.81 -4.18
N GLN A 99 -8.12 -2.32 -5.31
CA GLN A 99 -9.50 -2.27 -5.74
C GLN A 99 -10.01 -3.70 -5.93
N TYR A 100 -11.21 -3.96 -5.50
CA TYR A 100 -11.85 -5.26 -5.62
C TYR A 100 -12.95 -5.22 -6.67
N HIS A 101 -13.28 -6.38 -7.24
CA HIS A 101 -14.47 -6.54 -8.07
C HIS A 101 -15.72 -6.34 -7.22
N ASP A 102 -16.77 -5.81 -7.83
CA ASP A 102 -18.07 -5.71 -7.17
C ASP A 102 -18.56 -7.08 -6.72
N THR A 103 -19.15 -7.13 -5.54
CA THR A 103 -19.75 -8.36 -5.02
C THR A 103 -21.24 -8.43 -5.37
N GLU A 104 -21.75 -9.64 -5.57
CA GLU A 104 -23.14 -9.87 -5.96
C GLU A 104 -24.04 -10.16 -4.76
N SER A 105 -23.47 -10.40 -3.58
CA SER A 105 -24.22 -10.75 -2.38
C SER A 105 -23.41 -10.56 -1.11
N LYS A 106 -24.08 -10.50 0.03
CA LYS A 106 -23.47 -10.37 1.37
C LYS A 106 -22.50 -11.53 1.71
N ASN A 107 -22.70 -12.70 1.14
CA ASN A 107 -21.86 -13.88 1.41
C ASN A 107 -20.75 -14.04 0.38
N ALA A 108 -20.66 -13.17 -0.62
CA ALA A 108 -19.58 -13.19 -1.61
C ALA A 108 -18.25 -12.83 -0.95
N GLN A 109 -17.17 -13.45 -1.41
CA GLN A 109 -15.82 -13.09 -1.00
C GLN A 109 -15.28 -12.03 -1.97
N PRO A 110 -14.85 -10.85 -1.49
CA PRO A 110 -14.22 -9.84 -2.33
C PRO A 110 -13.03 -10.42 -3.09
N LYS A 111 -13.00 -10.21 -4.40
CA LYS A 111 -11.91 -10.66 -5.27
C LYS A 111 -11.12 -9.46 -5.76
N LEU A 112 -9.81 -9.53 -5.62
CA LEU A 112 -8.93 -8.44 -6.02
C LEU A 112 -9.05 -8.20 -7.53
N TYR A 113 -9.26 -6.92 -7.90
CA TYR A 113 -9.29 -6.44 -9.28
C TYR A 113 -7.99 -5.75 -9.64
N VAL A 114 -7.56 -4.76 -8.83
CA VAL A 114 -6.32 -4.00 -9.10
C VAL A 114 -5.47 -3.93 -7.82
N ARG A 115 -4.19 -4.16 -7.98
CA ARG A 115 -3.17 -3.83 -6.99
C ARG A 115 -2.15 -2.91 -7.61
N SER A 116 -1.98 -1.72 -7.06
CA SER A 116 -0.97 -0.77 -7.50
C SER A 116 -0.34 -0.02 -6.32
N PHE A 117 0.66 0.81 -6.62
CA PHE A 117 1.32 1.68 -5.66
C PHE A 117 1.33 3.10 -6.18
N TYR A 118 1.19 4.03 -5.27
CA TYR A 118 1.27 5.46 -5.52
C TYR A 118 2.41 6.08 -4.70
N ARG A 119 3.00 7.12 -5.26
CA ARG A 119 3.94 8.01 -4.58
C ARG A 119 3.62 9.44 -4.97
N ASP A 120 3.43 10.30 -3.97
CA ASP A 120 3.11 11.72 -4.20
C ASP A 120 1.95 11.91 -5.20
N GLY A 121 0.88 11.12 -5.08
CA GLY A 121 -0.32 11.17 -5.92
C GLY A 121 -0.19 10.52 -7.30
N GLN A 122 0.97 10.00 -7.65
CA GLN A 122 1.22 9.40 -8.97
C GLN A 122 1.47 7.89 -8.85
N LYS A 123 0.98 7.12 -9.84
CA LYS A 123 1.29 5.68 -9.91
C LYS A 123 2.80 5.48 -10.03
N GLU A 124 3.35 4.57 -9.19
CA GLU A 124 4.76 4.24 -9.17
C GLU A 124 4.97 2.73 -9.00
N GLY A 125 5.90 2.16 -9.77
CA GLY A 125 6.23 0.74 -9.68
C GLY A 125 5.23 -0.17 -10.39
N SER A 126 4.87 -1.28 -9.77
CA SER A 126 4.07 -2.35 -10.40
C SER A 126 2.58 -2.18 -10.13
N GLU A 127 1.78 -2.36 -11.18
CA GLU A 127 0.33 -2.58 -11.09
C GLU A 127 0.01 -3.96 -11.65
N ILE A 128 -0.87 -4.68 -10.99
CA ILE A 128 -1.41 -5.96 -11.46
C ILE A 128 -2.93 -5.84 -11.51
N VAL A 129 -3.51 -6.20 -12.65
CA VAL A 129 -4.95 -6.27 -12.87
C VAL A 129 -5.36 -7.72 -13.01
N TYR A 130 -6.40 -8.11 -12.31
CA TYR A 130 -6.90 -9.48 -12.25
C TYR A 130 -8.30 -9.59 -12.82
N GLU A 131 -8.60 -10.71 -13.42
CA GLU A 131 -9.97 -11.13 -13.70
C GLU A 131 -10.68 -11.59 -12.42
N VAL A 132 -12.00 -11.70 -12.47
CA VAL A 132 -12.83 -12.17 -11.35
C VAL A 132 -12.50 -13.60 -10.90
N ASN A 133 -11.94 -14.43 -11.79
CA ASN A 133 -11.45 -15.78 -11.50
C ASN A 133 -10.05 -15.80 -10.84
N GLY A 134 -9.41 -14.61 -10.68
CA GLY A 134 -8.07 -14.45 -10.13
C GLY A 134 -6.93 -14.56 -11.16
N ALA A 135 -7.24 -14.81 -12.43
CA ALA A 135 -6.22 -14.80 -13.48
C ALA A 135 -5.68 -13.38 -13.70
N ILE A 136 -4.41 -13.28 -14.03
CA ILE A 136 -3.79 -11.99 -14.32
C ILE A 136 -4.19 -11.55 -15.72
N LEU A 137 -4.78 -10.36 -15.83
CA LEU A 137 -5.14 -9.72 -17.07
C LEU A 137 -4.02 -8.78 -17.56
N HIS A 138 -3.44 -7.99 -16.63
CA HIS A 138 -2.34 -7.06 -16.92
C HIS A 138 -1.27 -7.07 -15.84
N LYS A 139 -0.01 -6.94 -16.27
CA LYS A 139 1.12 -6.53 -15.42
C LYS A 139 1.71 -5.26 -16.02
N ARG A 140 1.52 -4.15 -15.31
CA ARG A 140 1.97 -2.83 -15.74
C ARG A 140 3.07 -2.32 -14.85
N ARG A 141 3.90 -1.46 -15.42
CA ARG A 141 4.94 -0.76 -14.70
C ARG A 141 4.81 0.73 -14.94
N TYR A 142 4.78 1.49 -13.85
CA TYR A 142 4.66 2.94 -13.87
C TYR A 142 5.91 3.62 -13.31
N LYS A 143 6.19 4.82 -13.80
CA LYS A 143 7.19 5.74 -13.27
C LYS A 143 6.63 7.15 -13.34
N ALA A 144 6.50 7.81 -12.19
CA ALA A 144 5.94 9.15 -12.09
C ALA A 144 4.61 9.31 -12.88
N GLY A 145 3.67 8.40 -12.69
CA GLY A 145 2.37 8.37 -13.34
C GLY A 145 2.37 7.85 -14.78
N LEU A 146 3.52 7.77 -15.44
CA LEU A 146 3.63 7.30 -16.83
C LEU A 146 3.73 5.78 -16.88
N MET A 147 2.87 5.13 -17.65
CA MET A 147 2.93 3.68 -17.91
C MET A 147 4.12 3.37 -18.83
N MET A 148 5.14 2.72 -18.29
CA MET A 148 6.37 2.36 -19.01
C MET A 148 6.22 1.06 -19.80
N THR A 149 5.55 0.08 -19.20
CA THR A 149 5.29 -1.23 -19.82
C THR A 149 3.92 -1.77 -19.41
N ASP A 150 3.29 -2.51 -20.30
CA ASP A 150 2.13 -3.36 -20.02
C ASP A 150 2.37 -4.74 -20.60
N THR A 151 2.13 -5.77 -19.82
CA THR A 151 2.04 -7.15 -20.29
C THR A 151 0.60 -7.59 -20.12
N SER A 152 -0.14 -7.77 -21.21
CA SER A 152 -1.53 -8.22 -21.18
C SER A 152 -1.66 -9.65 -21.67
N TYR A 153 -2.56 -10.39 -21.03
CA TYR A 153 -2.81 -11.81 -21.27
C TYR A 153 -4.20 -11.97 -21.88
N VAL A 154 -4.27 -12.42 -23.14
CA VAL A 154 -5.54 -12.57 -23.85
C VAL A 154 -5.56 -13.93 -24.53
N GLY A 155 -6.36 -14.87 -23.99
CA GLY A 155 -6.38 -16.25 -24.47
C GLY A 155 -4.99 -16.89 -24.40
N ASN A 156 -4.51 -17.44 -25.53
CA ASN A 156 -3.18 -18.06 -25.62
C ASN A 156 -2.08 -17.10 -26.08
N LYS A 157 -2.31 -15.80 -26.03
CA LYS A 157 -1.34 -14.78 -26.44
C LYS A 157 -1.01 -13.85 -25.30
N VAL A 158 0.22 -13.38 -25.32
CA VAL A 158 0.72 -12.33 -24.44
C VAL A 158 1.11 -11.15 -25.32
N TYR A 159 0.63 -9.97 -24.97
CA TYR A 159 0.97 -8.71 -25.62
C TYR A 159 1.85 -7.91 -24.70
N TYR A 160 2.95 -7.39 -25.25
CA TYR A 160 3.89 -6.56 -24.52
C TYR A 160 3.87 -5.15 -25.13
N THR A 161 3.39 -4.21 -24.36
CA THR A 161 3.41 -2.80 -24.72
C THR A 161 4.50 -2.10 -23.95
N SER A 162 5.28 -1.27 -24.62
CA SER A 162 6.34 -0.50 -23.97
C SER A 162 6.46 0.89 -24.56
N LEU A 163 6.79 1.88 -23.73
CA LEU A 163 7.18 3.20 -24.16
C LEU A 163 8.68 3.24 -24.41
N ARG A 164 9.07 3.54 -25.64
CA ARG A 164 10.48 3.75 -26.01
C ARG A 164 10.75 5.24 -26.20
N LYS A 165 11.83 5.70 -25.59
CA LYS A 165 12.36 7.04 -25.84
C LYS A 165 13.02 7.06 -27.23
N VAL A 166 12.50 7.90 -28.11
CA VAL A 166 13.04 8.09 -29.47
C VAL A 166 13.46 9.54 -29.65
N SER A 167 14.53 9.78 -30.42
CA SER A 167 14.96 11.13 -30.75
C SER A 167 13.86 11.89 -31.51
N ASP A 168 13.62 13.12 -31.13
CA ASP A 168 12.67 14.01 -31.77
C ASP A 168 13.23 15.44 -31.71
N PRO A 169 13.92 15.89 -32.77
CA PRO A 169 14.53 17.21 -32.79
C PRO A 169 13.53 18.36 -32.62
N ASP A 170 12.26 18.13 -32.96
CA ASP A 170 11.20 19.14 -32.87
C ASP A 170 10.60 19.25 -31.47
N SER A 171 10.95 18.31 -30.59
CA SER A 171 10.54 18.34 -29.18
C SER A 171 11.48 19.25 -28.35
N PRO A 172 10.96 20.06 -27.42
CA PRO A 172 11.78 20.90 -26.53
C PRO A 172 12.87 20.11 -25.78
N ASP A 173 12.59 18.85 -25.47
CA ASP A 173 13.51 17.95 -24.74
C ASP A 173 14.39 17.10 -25.68
N GLY A 174 14.28 17.28 -27.00
CA GLY A 174 15.00 16.52 -28.03
C GLY A 174 14.55 15.06 -28.17
N TYR A 175 13.42 14.67 -27.56
CA TYR A 175 12.89 13.32 -27.66
C TYR A 175 11.39 13.27 -27.43
N ARG A 176 10.78 12.13 -27.81
CA ARG A 176 9.41 11.75 -27.48
C ARG A 176 9.34 10.29 -27.08
N TYR A 177 8.23 9.89 -26.46
CA TYR A 177 7.95 8.49 -26.22
C TYR A 177 7.12 7.91 -27.36
N LYS A 178 7.51 6.73 -27.83
CA LYS A 178 6.79 5.94 -28.84
C LYS A 178 6.32 4.65 -28.20
N GLU A 179 5.05 4.34 -28.38
CA GLU A 179 4.49 3.05 -28.00
C GLU A 179 4.96 1.97 -28.98
N VAL A 180 5.40 0.83 -28.44
CA VAL A 180 5.79 -0.36 -29.20
C VAL A 180 5.02 -1.54 -28.62
N VAL A 181 4.27 -2.23 -29.47
CA VAL A 181 3.49 -3.41 -29.11
C VAL A 181 4.05 -4.64 -29.83
N GLU A 182 4.30 -5.69 -29.06
CA GLU A 182 4.75 -6.99 -29.56
C GLU A 182 3.86 -8.08 -28.98
N SER A 183 3.70 -9.19 -29.68
CA SER A 183 2.93 -10.32 -29.21
C SER A 183 3.69 -11.62 -29.35
N ALA A 184 3.47 -12.54 -28.41
CA ALA A 184 4.02 -13.89 -28.42
C ALA A 184 2.98 -14.90 -27.93
N PRO A 185 3.12 -16.20 -28.23
CA PRO A 185 2.37 -17.24 -27.56
C PRO A 185 2.58 -17.19 -26.04
N TYR A 186 1.61 -17.66 -25.28
CA TYR A 186 1.72 -17.73 -23.82
C TYR A 186 2.96 -18.53 -23.41
N GLY A 187 3.74 -18.00 -22.49
CA GLY A 187 4.98 -18.62 -22.01
C GLY A 187 6.24 -18.31 -22.82
N VAL A 188 6.09 -17.59 -23.93
CA VAL A 188 7.24 -17.14 -24.75
C VAL A 188 7.46 -15.65 -24.52
N ALA A 189 8.63 -15.27 -24.03
CA ALA A 189 9.00 -13.86 -23.90
C ALA A 189 9.36 -13.30 -25.29
N PRO A 190 8.83 -12.13 -25.71
CA PRO A 190 9.24 -11.51 -26.97
C PRO A 190 10.70 -11.10 -26.91
N SER A 191 11.36 -11.20 -28.06
CA SER A 191 12.77 -10.82 -28.22
C SER A 191 13.06 -9.35 -27.88
N ALA A 192 12.08 -8.47 -28.01
CA ALA A 192 12.24 -7.05 -27.71
C ALA A 192 12.32 -6.71 -26.20
N LEU A 193 11.89 -7.58 -25.31
CA LEU A 193 12.13 -7.41 -23.89
C LEU A 193 13.62 -7.52 -23.52
N THR A 194 14.44 -8.13 -24.38
CA THR A 194 15.90 -8.20 -24.21
C THR A 194 16.60 -6.86 -24.50
N HIS A 195 15.87 -5.89 -25.08
CA HIS A 195 16.43 -4.58 -25.46
C HIS A 195 16.18 -3.46 -24.41
N TYR A 196 15.49 -3.77 -23.31
CA TYR A 196 15.37 -2.85 -22.18
C TYR A 196 16.60 -2.88 -21.31
N GLY A 197 17.53 -1.98 -21.65
CA GLY A 197 18.82 -1.85 -21.01
C GLY A 197 19.74 -2.98 -21.43
N ASN A 198 20.87 -2.64 -22.03
CA ASN A 198 22.03 -3.48 -22.23
C ASN A 198 22.65 -3.95 -20.91
N VAL A 199 21.84 -4.56 -20.06
CA VAL A 199 22.30 -5.45 -19.01
C VAL A 199 21.85 -6.82 -19.47
N ALA A 200 22.64 -7.40 -20.38
CA ALA A 200 22.67 -8.84 -20.51
C ALA A 200 22.72 -9.39 -19.07
N PRO A 201 21.86 -10.35 -18.68
CA PRO A 201 22.04 -11.00 -17.40
C PRO A 201 23.48 -11.48 -17.41
N ARG A 202 24.30 -10.92 -16.50
CA ARG A 202 25.64 -11.44 -16.30
C ARG A 202 25.44 -12.92 -16.05
N ARG A 203 25.79 -13.73 -17.05
CA ARG A 203 25.97 -15.15 -16.85
C ARG A 203 27.00 -15.26 -15.76
N THR A 204 26.54 -15.47 -14.53
CA THR A 204 27.42 -15.92 -13.48
C THR A 204 28.05 -17.19 -14.01
N PRO A 205 29.40 -17.26 -14.13
CA PRO A 205 30.03 -18.51 -14.52
C PRO A 205 29.56 -19.56 -13.49
N ARG A 206 28.96 -20.63 -13.96
CA ARG A 206 28.76 -21.82 -13.14
C ARG A 206 30.16 -22.33 -12.75
N THR A 207 30.69 -21.84 -11.68
CA THR A 207 31.80 -22.48 -11.01
C THR A 207 31.23 -23.63 -10.19
N ASN A 208 31.25 -24.81 -10.79
CA ASN A 208 31.16 -26.06 -10.05
C ASN A 208 32.45 -26.18 -9.20
N LYS A 209 32.51 -25.48 -8.09
CA LYS A 209 33.46 -25.78 -7.01
C LYS A 209 32.66 -26.16 -5.79
N PRO A 210 32.95 -27.33 -5.17
CA PRO A 210 32.31 -27.74 -3.93
C PRO A 210 32.65 -26.74 -2.84
N VAL A 211 31.63 -26.17 -2.21
CA VAL A 211 31.76 -25.30 -1.05
C VAL A 211 32.28 -26.15 0.10
N LYS A 212 33.52 -25.96 0.52
CA LYS A 212 34.05 -26.47 1.78
C LYS A 212 33.24 -25.91 2.93
N ALA A 213 32.76 -26.81 3.80
CA ALA A 213 32.04 -26.47 5.00
C ALA A 213 32.82 -25.47 5.87
N ALA A 214 32.11 -24.40 6.28
CA ALA A 214 32.63 -23.40 7.21
C ALA A 214 32.72 -23.99 8.63
N PRO A 215 33.73 -23.59 9.44
CA PRO A 215 33.92 -24.11 10.78
C PRO A 215 32.88 -23.63 11.75
N LYS A 216 32.40 -24.55 12.59
CA LYS A 216 31.50 -24.33 13.71
C LYS A 216 32.09 -23.31 14.68
N ARG A 217 31.42 -22.18 14.90
CA ARG A 217 31.70 -21.26 16.00
C ARG A 217 31.02 -21.73 17.28
N SER A 218 31.84 -21.85 18.31
CA SER A 218 31.50 -22.29 19.65
C SER A 218 30.76 -21.23 20.48
N ALA A 219 29.87 -21.76 21.30
CA ALA A 219 29.45 -21.33 22.62
C ALA A 219 29.06 -19.87 22.93
N ALA A 220 27.82 -19.75 23.37
CA ALA A 220 27.20 -18.61 24.03
C ALA A 220 27.75 -18.35 25.45
N PRO A 221 27.69 -17.13 25.97
CA PRO A 221 27.73 -16.86 27.39
C PRO A 221 26.32 -16.75 28.02
N LYS A 222 26.29 -17.17 29.28
CA LYS A 222 25.14 -17.40 30.13
C LYS A 222 24.43 -16.14 30.62
N LYS A 223 23.10 -16.27 30.72
CA LYS A 223 22.11 -15.72 31.69
C LYS A 223 22.51 -14.49 32.53
N ALA A 224 21.68 -13.45 32.38
CA ALA A 224 21.33 -12.55 33.47
C ALA A 224 19.83 -12.65 33.76
N THR A 225 19.50 -12.70 35.05
CA THR A 225 18.18 -12.94 35.67
C THR A 225 17.27 -11.72 35.51
N PRO A 226 15.96 -11.87 35.25
CA PRO A 226 15.09 -10.71 35.10
C PRO A 226 14.56 -10.22 36.46
N THR A 227 14.65 -8.91 36.64
CA THR A 227 13.97 -8.17 37.70
C THR A 227 12.51 -7.96 37.30
N LYS A 228 11.61 -8.26 38.22
CA LYS A 228 10.16 -8.21 38.19
C LYS A 228 9.69 -6.78 37.86
N ALA A 229 9.10 -6.58 36.68
CA ALA A 229 8.38 -5.37 36.32
C ALA A 229 6.86 -5.59 36.42
N GLU A 230 6.19 -4.61 36.96
CA GLU A 230 4.76 -4.47 37.20
C GLU A 230 3.95 -4.52 35.90
N PRO A 231 2.70 -4.98 35.91
CA PRO A 231 1.93 -5.20 34.65
C PRO A 231 1.37 -3.88 34.12
N THR A 232 1.84 -3.51 32.94
CA THR A 232 1.19 -2.47 32.11
C THR A 232 -0.13 -2.99 31.54
N PRO A 233 -1.17 -2.15 31.39
CA PRO A 233 -2.46 -2.57 30.86
C PRO A 233 -2.32 -3.02 29.40
N LYS A 234 -2.92 -4.16 29.08
CA LYS A 234 -2.96 -4.75 27.73
C LYS A 234 -3.63 -3.77 26.77
N PRO A 235 -3.02 -3.51 25.59
CA PRO A 235 -3.72 -2.80 24.53
C PRO A 235 -4.88 -3.68 24.04
N THR A 236 -6.05 -3.08 23.92
CA THR A 236 -7.23 -3.65 23.25
C THR A 236 -6.82 -4.08 21.85
N LYS A 237 -7.18 -5.32 21.49
CA LYS A 237 -6.98 -5.88 20.15
C LYS A 237 -7.55 -4.91 19.12
N LYS A 238 -6.67 -4.24 18.39
CA LYS A 238 -7.03 -3.66 17.10
C LYS A 238 -7.06 -4.83 16.12
N ASP A 239 -8.20 -5.12 15.55
CA ASP A 239 -8.35 -6.10 14.50
C ASP A 239 -7.38 -5.71 13.37
N LYS A 240 -6.31 -6.48 13.24
CA LYS A 240 -5.32 -6.26 12.18
C LYS A 240 -5.82 -6.96 10.93
N LEU A 241 -6.26 -6.15 9.98
CA LEU A 241 -6.52 -6.64 8.63
C LEU A 241 -5.21 -7.21 8.06
N GLN A 242 -5.18 -8.51 7.81
CA GLN A 242 -4.06 -9.16 7.14
C GLN A 242 -4.42 -9.37 5.66
N VAL A 243 -3.61 -8.79 4.78
CA VAL A 243 -3.74 -9.00 3.34
C VAL A 243 -2.77 -10.11 2.96
N GLY A 244 -3.29 -11.25 2.52
CA GLY A 244 -2.49 -12.35 2.00
C GLY A 244 -1.77 -11.97 0.70
N ALA A 245 -0.76 -12.75 0.32
CA ALA A 245 -0.03 -12.56 -0.94
C ALA A 245 -0.93 -12.74 -2.19
N ASP A 246 -2.03 -13.44 -2.04
CA ASP A 246 -3.10 -13.68 -3.02
C ASP A 246 -4.16 -12.55 -3.05
N GLY A 247 -4.02 -11.50 -2.21
CA GLY A 247 -4.96 -10.40 -2.10
C GLY A 247 -6.17 -10.69 -1.20
N SER A 248 -6.22 -11.85 -0.53
CA SER A 248 -7.29 -12.16 0.43
C SER A 248 -7.16 -11.33 1.70
N ILE A 249 -8.30 -10.87 2.25
CA ILE A 249 -8.36 -10.15 3.53
C ILE A 249 -8.88 -11.09 4.61
N LYS A 250 -8.12 -11.24 5.69
CA LYS A 250 -8.58 -11.93 6.91
C LYS A 250 -8.64 -10.93 8.06
N LEU A 251 -9.76 -10.93 8.77
CA LEU A 251 -9.90 -10.28 10.06
C LEU A 251 -9.28 -11.20 11.12
N GLY A 252 -8.26 -10.73 11.81
CA GLY A 252 -7.60 -11.46 12.89
C GLY A 252 -8.02 -10.95 14.27
#